data_ba1fe974094962e76e6fa131698bd2ad
#
_entry.id   ba1fe974094962e76e6fa131698bd2ad
#
_cell.length_a   1.000
_cell.length_b   1.000
_cell.length_c   1.000
_cell.angle_alpha   90.00
_cell.angle_beta   90.00
_cell.angle_gamma   90.00
#
_symmetry.space_group_name_H-M   'P 1'
#
loop_
_entity.id
_entity.type
_entity.pdbx_description
1 polymer ?
#
loop_
_entity_poly.entity_id
_entity_poly.type
_entity_poly.pdbx_seq_one_letter_code
_entity_poly.pdbx_strand_id
1 'polypeptide(L)'
;MIGQVRDERGGGTMVSLSTIAVVTLLGIVVVVGVLYVAAVHRARGAADLAALSAAARVPDGGDVCGAAERVAGRNGAEVVACETAGDTVEWAVHVKVKLEVKPLFPGLPDHVPAEAWAGSPSLG
;
A
#
# COMPACT_ATOMS: atom_id res chain seq x y z
N MET A 1 -27.03 14.52 -49.41
CA MET A 1 -27.86 13.90 -48.38
C MET A 1 -27.51 12.42 -48.14
N ILE A 2 -27.50 11.59 -49.16
CA ILE A 2 -27.16 10.19 -48.98
C ILE A 2 -25.69 9.98 -48.52
N GLY A 3 -24.77 10.81 -49.01
CA GLY A 3 -23.37 10.79 -48.57
C GLY A 3 -23.19 11.21 -47.13
N GLN A 4 -23.97 12.17 -46.66
CA GLN A 4 -23.93 12.61 -45.26
C GLN A 4 -24.44 11.54 -44.30
N VAL A 5 -25.49 10.81 -44.67
CA VAL A 5 -26.01 9.69 -43.87
C VAL A 5 -24.99 8.57 -43.80
N ARG A 6 -24.23 8.34 -44.86
CA ARG A 6 -23.14 7.34 -44.88
C ARG A 6 -21.97 7.76 -44.02
N ASP A 7 -21.61 9.03 -44.06
CA ASP A 7 -20.54 9.57 -43.24
C ASP A 7 -20.94 9.55 -41.75
N GLU A 8 -22.20 9.86 -41.44
CA GLU A 8 -22.74 9.77 -40.06
C GLU A 8 -22.68 8.34 -39.53
N ARG A 9 -22.94 7.32 -40.33
CA ARG A 9 -22.81 5.91 -39.90
C ARG A 9 -21.37 5.53 -39.63
N GLY A 10 -20.43 5.92 -40.47
CA GLY A 10 -19.01 5.69 -40.30
C GLY A 10 -18.47 6.50 -39.11
N GLY A 11 -18.88 7.76 -39.00
CA GLY A 11 -18.55 8.62 -37.86
C GLY A 11 -19.14 8.13 -36.55
N GLY A 12 -20.40 7.64 -36.56
CA GLY A 12 -21.03 7.07 -35.38
C GLY A 12 -20.30 5.84 -34.83
N THR A 13 -19.86 4.94 -35.70
CA THR A 13 -19.10 3.75 -35.32
C THR A 13 -17.74 4.14 -34.75
N MET A 14 -17.02 5.06 -35.38
CA MET A 14 -15.73 5.57 -34.89
C MET A 14 -15.85 6.25 -33.55
N VAL A 15 -16.88 7.10 -33.38
CA VAL A 15 -17.16 7.78 -32.11
C VAL A 15 -17.49 6.76 -31.03
N SER A 16 -18.30 5.75 -31.33
CA SER A 16 -18.67 4.70 -30.36
C SER A 16 -17.45 3.90 -29.93
N LEU A 17 -16.61 3.49 -30.86
CA LEU A 17 -15.37 2.77 -30.57
C LEU A 17 -14.42 3.61 -29.70
N SER A 18 -14.26 4.89 -30.08
CA SER A 18 -13.43 5.83 -29.32
C SER A 18 -13.97 6.03 -27.90
N THR A 19 -15.28 6.18 -27.74
CA THR A 19 -15.90 6.33 -26.43
C THR A 19 -15.70 5.08 -25.56
N ILE A 20 -15.91 3.90 -26.14
CA ILE A 20 -15.69 2.64 -25.42
C ILE A 20 -14.22 2.53 -24.99
N ALA A 21 -13.29 2.85 -25.87
CA ALA A 21 -11.87 2.80 -25.55
C ALA A 21 -11.50 3.74 -24.41
N VAL A 22 -12.00 4.97 -24.43
CA VAL A 22 -11.76 5.97 -23.38
C VAL A 22 -12.36 5.52 -22.04
N VAL A 23 -13.61 5.06 -22.05
CA VAL A 23 -14.28 4.59 -20.82
C VAL A 23 -13.56 3.38 -20.24
N THR A 24 -13.14 2.45 -21.10
CA THR A 24 -12.39 1.27 -20.65
C THR A 24 -11.05 1.67 -20.03
N LEU A 25 -10.34 2.59 -20.67
CA LEU A 25 -9.06 3.10 -20.16
C LEU A 25 -9.23 3.76 -18.80
N LEU A 26 -10.24 4.63 -18.67
CA LEU A 26 -10.54 5.28 -17.40
C LEU A 26 -10.90 4.24 -16.32
N GLY A 27 -11.67 3.22 -16.67
CA GLY A 27 -12.00 2.12 -15.76
C GLY A 27 -10.76 1.40 -15.25
N ILE A 28 -9.82 1.10 -16.15
CA ILE A 28 -8.55 0.45 -15.78
C ILE A 28 -7.75 1.34 -14.83
N VAL A 29 -7.64 2.63 -15.11
CA VAL A 29 -6.91 3.59 -14.25
C VAL A 29 -7.52 3.62 -12.85
N VAL A 30 -8.85 3.66 -12.75
CA VAL A 30 -9.54 3.66 -11.45
C VAL A 30 -9.27 2.36 -10.69
N VAL A 31 -9.39 1.21 -11.34
CA VAL A 31 -9.14 -0.09 -10.69
C VAL A 31 -7.71 -0.18 -10.18
N VAL A 32 -6.72 0.19 -11.01
CA VAL A 32 -5.31 0.20 -10.60
C VAL A 32 -5.10 1.13 -9.40
N GLY A 33 -5.71 2.32 -9.44
CA GLY A 33 -5.63 3.28 -8.34
C GLY A 33 -6.20 2.73 -7.04
N VAL A 34 -7.36 2.09 -7.09
CA VAL A 34 -8.00 1.49 -5.91
C VAL A 34 -7.14 0.36 -5.33
N LEU A 35 -6.61 -0.51 -6.19
CA LEU A 35 -5.74 -1.60 -5.73
C LEU A 35 -4.45 -1.08 -5.09
N TYR A 36 -3.89 -0.01 -5.64
CA TYR A 36 -2.70 0.63 -5.07
C TYR A 36 -2.99 1.25 -3.70
N VAL A 37 -4.09 1.97 -3.57
CA VAL A 37 -4.52 2.56 -2.29
C VAL A 37 -4.76 1.45 -1.26
N ALA A 38 -5.42 0.36 -1.64
CA ALA A 38 -5.64 -0.78 -0.76
C ALA A 38 -4.31 -1.40 -0.30
N ALA A 39 -3.32 -1.51 -1.19
CA ALA A 39 -2.00 -2.01 -0.85
C ALA A 39 -1.27 -1.08 0.13
N VAL A 40 -1.37 0.24 -0.05
CA VAL A 40 -0.79 1.23 0.88
C VAL A 40 -1.44 1.10 2.26
N HIS A 41 -2.77 0.97 2.33
CA HIS A 41 -3.46 0.78 3.60
C HIS A 41 -3.04 -0.51 4.31
N ARG A 42 -2.90 -1.60 3.57
CA ARG A 42 -2.41 -2.87 4.13
C ARG A 42 -0.97 -2.75 4.65
N ALA A 43 -0.11 -2.09 3.91
CA ALA A 43 1.27 -1.87 4.32
C ALA A 43 1.36 -1.03 5.60
N ARG A 44 0.58 0.04 5.69
CA ARG A 44 0.50 0.87 6.90
C ARG A 44 -0.05 0.08 8.08
N GLY A 45 -1.12 -0.67 7.89
CA GLY A 45 -1.69 -1.53 8.92
C GLY A 45 -0.68 -2.55 9.43
N ALA A 46 0.07 -3.18 8.55
CA ALA A 46 1.12 -4.12 8.92
C ALA A 46 2.24 -3.43 9.71
N ALA A 47 2.65 -2.23 9.31
CA ALA A 47 3.66 -1.45 10.02
C ALA A 47 3.18 -1.04 11.41
N ASP A 48 1.95 -0.57 11.52
CA ASP A 48 1.35 -0.19 12.81
C ASP A 48 1.28 -1.37 13.77
N LEU A 49 0.78 -2.50 13.32
CA LEU A 49 0.68 -3.72 14.13
C LEU A 49 2.06 -4.25 14.52
N ALA A 50 3.02 -4.21 13.61
CA ALA A 50 4.38 -4.61 13.88
C ALA A 50 5.03 -3.70 14.93
N ALA A 51 4.87 -2.39 14.78
CA ALA A 51 5.41 -1.41 15.73
C ALA A 51 4.77 -1.56 17.12
N LEU A 52 3.45 -1.73 17.20
CA LEU A 52 2.75 -1.96 18.47
C LEU A 52 3.19 -3.26 19.14
N SER A 53 3.32 -4.34 18.37
CA SER A 53 3.81 -5.62 18.88
C SER A 53 5.23 -5.53 19.41
N ALA A 54 6.10 -4.84 18.69
CA ALA A 54 7.47 -4.60 19.11
C ALA A 54 7.53 -3.75 20.38
N ALA A 55 6.75 -2.67 20.41
CA ALA A 55 6.67 -1.77 21.55
C ALA A 55 6.22 -2.49 22.84
N ALA A 56 5.28 -3.41 22.73
CA ALA A 56 4.80 -4.20 23.87
C ALA A 56 5.88 -5.08 24.50
N ARG A 57 6.95 -5.37 23.80
CA ARG A 57 8.07 -6.18 24.27
C ARG A 57 9.17 -5.36 24.98
N VAL A 58 9.21 -4.07 24.76
CA VAL A 58 10.26 -3.20 25.32
C VAL A 58 10.31 -3.27 26.86
N PRO A 59 9.17 -3.10 27.59
CA PRO A 59 9.20 -3.13 29.06
C PRO A 59 9.70 -4.46 29.64
N ASP A 60 9.46 -5.57 28.97
CA ASP A 60 9.82 -6.92 29.41
C ASP A 60 11.23 -7.33 29.01
N GLY A 61 11.94 -6.49 28.26
CA GLY A 61 13.25 -6.82 27.73
C GLY A 61 13.22 -7.94 26.69
N GLY A 62 12.06 -8.17 26.07
CA GLY A 62 11.88 -9.22 25.07
C GLY A 62 12.49 -8.90 23.71
N ASP A 63 12.29 -9.80 22.76
CA ASP A 63 12.76 -9.66 21.39
C ASP A 63 11.85 -8.69 20.61
N VAL A 64 12.18 -7.41 20.65
CA VAL A 64 11.41 -6.31 20.10
C VAL A 64 11.27 -6.46 18.57
N CYS A 65 12.38 -6.59 17.88
CA CYS A 65 12.36 -6.66 16.41
C CYS A 65 11.84 -8.00 15.91
N GLY A 66 12.07 -9.09 16.63
CA GLY A 66 11.49 -10.40 16.31
C GLY A 66 9.96 -10.39 16.38
N ALA A 67 9.39 -9.67 17.36
CA ALA A 67 7.94 -9.49 17.45
C ALA A 67 7.40 -8.71 16.24
N ALA A 68 8.10 -7.66 15.84
CA ALA A 68 7.74 -6.89 14.64
C ALA A 68 7.76 -7.78 13.38
N GLU A 69 8.81 -8.58 13.21
CA GLU A 69 8.94 -9.48 12.06
C GLU A 69 7.82 -10.53 12.00
N ARG A 70 7.47 -11.13 13.14
CA ARG A 70 6.38 -12.11 13.18
C ARG A 70 5.04 -11.50 12.79
N VAL A 71 4.72 -10.33 13.33
CA VAL A 71 3.44 -9.67 13.04
C VAL A 71 3.39 -9.16 11.61
N ALA A 72 4.47 -8.55 11.12
CA ALA A 72 4.55 -8.12 9.73
C ALA A 72 4.37 -9.32 8.78
N GLY A 73 5.04 -10.43 9.05
CA GLY A 73 4.93 -11.65 8.25
C GLY A 73 3.51 -12.21 8.19
N ARG A 74 2.77 -12.17 9.29
CA ARG A 74 1.36 -12.58 9.32
C ARG A 74 0.46 -11.69 8.48
N ASN A 75 0.88 -10.46 8.23
CA ASN A 75 0.14 -9.49 7.41
C ASN A 75 0.70 -9.34 6.00
N GLY A 76 1.55 -10.29 5.58
CA GLY A 76 2.08 -10.31 4.22
C GLY A 76 3.18 -9.27 3.97
N ALA A 77 3.75 -8.69 5.02
CA ALA A 77 4.79 -7.68 4.91
C ALA A 77 6.10 -8.19 5.48
N GLU A 78 7.19 -7.55 5.10
CA GLU A 78 8.53 -7.85 5.57
C GLU A 78 9.11 -6.62 6.26
N VAL A 79 9.71 -6.82 7.44
CA VAL A 79 10.41 -5.74 8.14
C VAL A 79 11.75 -5.49 7.45
N VAL A 80 11.96 -4.26 7.01
CA VAL A 80 13.22 -3.83 6.38
C VAL A 80 14.09 -3.02 7.32
N ALA A 81 13.52 -2.44 8.37
CA ALA A 81 14.25 -1.75 9.43
C ALA A 81 13.44 -1.77 10.72
N CYS A 82 14.13 -1.93 11.84
CA CYS A 82 13.53 -1.91 13.16
C CYS A 82 14.53 -1.28 14.11
N GLU A 83 14.14 -0.19 14.76
CA GLU A 83 15.00 0.56 15.67
C GLU A 83 14.23 0.91 16.93
N THR A 84 14.90 0.83 18.08
CA THR A 84 14.38 1.30 19.35
C THR A 84 15.19 2.52 19.77
N ALA A 85 14.50 3.62 20.04
CA ALA A 85 15.13 4.86 20.51
C ALA A 85 14.58 5.22 21.89
N GLY A 86 15.40 5.92 22.68
CA GLY A 86 15.00 6.39 24.00
C GLY A 86 15.65 5.62 25.13
N ASP A 87 15.12 5.79 26.33
CA ASP A 87 15.62 5.17 27.54
C ASP A 87 14.58 4.25 28.19
N THR A 88 14.75 3.89 29.46
CA THR A 88 13.84 2.99 30.16
C THR A 88 12.49 3.61 30.50
N VAL A 89 12.36 4.91 30.43
CA VAL A 89 11.15 5.67 30.78
C VAL A 89 10.43 6.16 29.53
N GLU A 90 11.19 6.75 28.63
CA GLU A 90 10.66 7.25 27.35
C GLU A 90 11.34 6.54 26.20
N TRP A 91 10.60 5.74 25.50
CA TRP A 91 11.11 4.94 24.38
C TRP A 91 10.12 4.90 23.24
N ALA A 92 10.63 4.71 22.06
CA ALA A 92 9.84 4.53 20.86
C ALA A 92 10.48 3.48 19.94
N VAL A 93 9.65 2.69 19.32
CA VAL A 93 10.09 1.71 18.32
C VAL A 93 9.67 2.22 16.94
N HIS A 94 10.61 2.27 16.04
CA HIS A 94 10.38 2.62 14.64
C HIS A 94 10.50 1.36 13.79
N VAL A 95 9.46 1.03 13.05
CA VAL A 95 9.43 -0.13 12.17
C VAL A 95 9.14 0.31 10.76
N LYS A 96 9.98 -0.10 9.83
CA LYS A 96 9.75 0.06 8.40
C LYS A 96 9.47 -1.32 7.81
N VAL A 97 8.43 -1.40 7.02
CA VAL A 97 8.04 -2.63 6.32
C VAL A 97 7.88 -2.38 4.83
N LYS A 98 7.96 -3.45 4.06
CA LYS A 98 7.56 -3.46 2.66
C LYS A 98 6.52 -4.55 2.45
N LEU A 99 5.49 -4.24 1.69
CA LEU A 99 4.46 -5.19 1.28
C LEU A 99 4.69 -5.54 -0.18
N GLU A 100 4.86 -6.82 -0.47
CA GLU A 100 4.94 -7.27 -1.85
C GLU A 100 3.57 -7.25 -2.50
N VAL A 101 3.49 -6.66 -3.69
CA VAL A 101 2.29 -6.62 -4.49
C VAL A 101 2.61 -7.17 -5.88
N LYS A 102 1.63 -7.85 -6.49
CA LYS A 102 1.79 -8.30 -7.88
C LYS A 102 1.46 -7.11 -8.79
N PRO A 103 2.41 -6.61 -9.58
CA PRO A 103 2.11 -5.54 -10.50
C PRO A 103 1.19 -6.05 -11.61
N LEU A 104 0.15 -5.28 -11.92
CA LEU A 104 -0.78 -5.58 -13.02
C LEU A 104 -0.15 -5.35 -14.38
N PHE A 105 0.82 -4.44 -14.43
CA PHE A 105 1.50 -4.05 -15.67
C PHE A 105 3.01 -3.92 -15.43
N PRO A 106 3.85 -4.17 -16.44
CA PRO A 106 5.28 -3.89 -16.34
C PRO A 106 5.52 -2.41 -16.03
N GLY A 107 6.47 -2.14 -15.14
CA GLY A 107 6.81 -0.76 -14.74
C GLY A 107 6.09 -0.25 -13.50
N LEU A 108 5.08 -0.95 -13.00
CA LEU A 108 4.47 -0.64 -11.71
C LEU A 108 5.33 -1.17 -10.56
N PRO A 109 5.30 -0.50 -9.39
CA PRO A 109 6.03 -0.98 -8.22
C PRO A 109 5.57 -2.37 -7.80
N ASP A 110 6.50 -3.23 -7.44
CA ASP A 110 6.24 -4.59 -6.95
C ASP A 110 6.19 -4.67 -5.42
N HIS A 111 6.47 -3.57 -4.75
CA HIS A 111 6.39 -3.47 -3.29
C HIS A 111 5.93 -2.08 -2.87
N VAL A 112 5.29 -2.01 -1.72
CA VAL A 112 4.81 -0.76 -1.11
C VAL A 112 5.47 -0.62 0.25
N PRO A 113 6.25 0.45 0.47
CA PRO A 113 6.86 0.72 1.76
C PRO A 113 5.87 1.38 2.71
N ALA A 114 6.02 1.12 4.00
CA ALA A 114 5.32 1.83 5.06
C ALA A 114 6.18 1.85 6.31
N GLU A 115 5.94 2.82 7.17
CA GLU A 115 6.64 2.91 8.45
C GLU A 115 5.66 3.32 9.55
N ALA A 116 5.98 2.92 10.77
CA ALA A 116 5.18 3.25 11.94
C ALA A 116 6.07 3.43 13.16
N TRP A 117 5.58 4.23 14.08
CA TRP A 117 6.19 4.47 15.38
C TRP A 117 5.23 4.05 16.46
N ALA A 118 5.74 3.38 17.47
CA ALA A 118 4.97 3.09 18.69
C ALA A 118 5.90 3.31 19.89
N GLY A 119 5.36 3.87 20.94
CA GLY A 119 6.18 4.24 22.08
C GLY A 119 5.43 4.27 23.39
N SER A 120 6.12 4.73 24.44
CA SER A 120 5.51 4.90 25.76
C SER A 120 4.45 6.00 25.71
N PRO A 121 3.43 5.93 26.60
CA PRO A 121 2.35 6.91 26.64
C PRO A 121 2.79 8.35 26.83
N SER A 122 3.97 8.58 27.41
CA SER A 122 4.53 9.92 27.61
C SER A 122 4.98 10.62 26.33
N LEU A 123 5.14 9.83 25.24
CA LEU A 123 5.54 10.35 23.93
C LEU A 123 4.37 10.56 22.96
N GLY A 124 3.17 10.23 23.40
CA GLY A 124 1.95 10.32 22.58
C GLY A 124 1.35 11.71 22.50
#